data_b967e0d664ede44fa73dc99a80562cdb
#
_entry.id   b967e0d664ede44fa73dc99a80562cdb
#
_cell.length_a   1.000
_cell.length_b   1.000
_cell.length_c   1.000
_cell.angle_alpha   90.00
_cell.angle_beta   90.00
_cell.angle_gamma   90.00
#
_symmetry.space_group_name_H-M   'P 1'
#
loop_
_entity.id
_entity.type
_entity.pdbx_description
1 polymer ?
#
loop_
_entity_poly.entity_id
_entity_poly.type
_entity_poly.pdbx_seq_one_letter_code
_entity_poly.pdbx_strand_id
1 'polypeptide(L)'
;MPTVIAIANQKGGAGKTTISINLAAALREAGYKVLLVDADPQTSALKWRNHSDDNNLGFDVIALPSQLLNRDIPSISAPYEVTIIDCPPGGTPGGSKTDTRDNITRSAMLAANLVIIPVQPSIVDFDAAATMIPLIRQSAVANPKLQARVLINRKPPTRTRLGQQARAGAAEYFDAQLLYGHSGGQRRHRSGRQ
;
A
#
# COMPACT_ATOMS: atom_id res chain seq x y z
N MET A 1 -6.42 -16.98 9.06
CA MET A 1 -6.99 -15.93 8.18
C MET A 1 -5.89 -15.48 7.23
N PRO A 2 -6.18 -15.25 5.95
CA PRO A 2 -5.19 -14.77 5.00
C PRO A 2 -4.61 -13.41 5.41
N THR A 3 -3.36 -13.15 5.05
CA THR A 3 -2.76 -11.83 5.20
C THR A 3 -3.18 -10.96 4.01
N VAL A 4 -3.81 -9.83 4.27
CA VAL A 4 -4.25 -8.89 3.23
C VAL A 4 -3.35 -7.66 3.22
N ILE A 5 -2.76 -7.34 2.06
CA ILE A 5 -1.83 -6.22 1.86
C ILE A 5 -2.42 -5.29 0.81
N ALA A 6 -2.67 -4.03 1.16
CA ALA A 6 -3.07 -3.00 0.20
C ALA A 6 -1.85 -2.19 -0.27
N ILE A 7 -1.69 -2.01 -1.57
CA ILE A 7 -0.66 -1.13 -2.14
C ILE A 7 -1.36 0.15 -2.60
N ALA A 8 -1.15 1.24 -1.88
CA ALA A 8 -1.92 2.48 -2.07
C ALA A 8 -1.04 3.73 -2.06
N ASN A 9 -1.30 4.65 -2.98
CA ASN A 9 -0.79 6.00 -3.00
C ASN A 9 -1.69 6.85 -3.89
N GLN A 10 -1.98 8.09 -3.49
CA GLN A 10 -2.77 9.01 -4.29
C GLN A 10 -2.07 9.40 -5.59
N LYS A 11 -0.73 9.45 -5.59
CA LYS A 11 0.05 9.82 -6.77
C LYS A 11 -0.01 8.72 -7.84
N GLY A 12 -0.36 9.10 -9.08
CA GLY A 12 -0.18 8.26 -10.26
C GLY A 12 1.32 8.04 -10.54
N GLY A 13 1.69 6.88 -11.07
CA GLY A 13 3.08 6.57 -11.41
C GLY A 13 4.03 6.27 -10.24
N ALA A 14 3.54 6.20 -9.01
CA ALA A 14 4.35 5.83 -7.83
C ALA A 14 4.86 4.37 -7.86
N GLY A 15 4.33 3.55 -8.77
CA GLY A 15 4.74 2.17 -8.95
C GLY A 15 3.86 1.15 -8.21
N LYS A 16 2.63 1.50 -7.84
CA LYS A 16 1.69 0.60 -7.15
C LYS A 16 1.58 -0.75 -7.86
N THR A 17 1.10 -0.76 -9.08
CA THR A 17 0.91 -1.99 -9.87
C THR A 17 2.21 -2.79 -10.05
N THR A 18 3.32 -2.11 -10.33
CA THR A 18 4.63 -2.78 -10.46
C THR A 18 5.02 -3.48 -9.15
N ILE A 19 4.83 -2.82 -8.01
CA ILE A 19 5.13 -3.40 -6.69
C ILE A 19 4.15 -4.53 -6.38
N SER A 20 2.87 -4.37 -6.67
CA SER A 20 1.84 -5.39 -6.45
C SER A 20 2.19 -6.70 -7.19
N ILE A 21 2.56 -6.60 -8.47
CA ILE A 21 2.93 -7.76 -9.30
C ILE A 21 4.24 -8.39 -8.80
N ASN A 22 5.30 -7.60 -8.56
CA ASN A 22 6.58 -8.13 -8.11
C ASN A 22 6.49 -8.75 -6.71
N LEU A 23 5.70 -8.16 -5.79
CA LEU A 23 5.48 -8.72 -4.47
C LEU A 23 4.70 -10.05 -4.55
N ALA A 24 3.67 -10.11 -5.41
CA ALA A 24 2.93 -11.34 -5.65
C ALA A 24 3.83 -12.46 -6.20
N ALA A 25 4.68 -12.14 -7.17
CA ALA A 25 5.64 -13.08 -7.74
C ALA A 25 6.64 -13.58 -6.69
N ALA A 26 7.24 -12.68 -5.91
CA ALA A 26 8.20 -13.04 -4.87
C ALA A 26 7.57 -13.92 -3.77
N LEU A 27 6.34 -13.63 -3.36
CA LEU A 27 5.61 -14.44 -2.38
C LEU A 27 5.26 -15.82 -2.94
N ARG A 28 4.86 -15.89 -4.21
CA ARG A 28 4.62 -17.16 -4.90
C ARG A 28 5.90 -17.99 -5.00
N GLU A 29 7.05 -17.38 -5.33
CA GLU A 29 8.35 -18.05 -5.34
C GLU A 29 8.76 -18.56 -3.96
N ALA A 30 8.36 -17.86 -2.90
CA ALA A 30 8.52 -18.29 -1.51
C ALA A 30 7.55 -19.38 -1.08
N GLY A 31 6.67 -19.85 -1.98
CA GLY A 31 5.74 -20.97 -1.75
C GLY A 31 4.36 -20.60 -1.25
N TYR A 32 4.04 -19.30 -1.12
CA TYR A 32 2.71 -18.89 -0.69
C TYR A 32 1.67 -18.98 -1.81
N LYS A 33 0.44 -19.33 -1.45
CA LYS A 33 -0.71 -19.23 -2.35
C LYS A 33 -1.21 -17.78 -2.36
N VAL A 34 -0.99 -17.10 -3.49
CA VAL A 34 -1.19 -15.64 -3.62
C VAL A 34 -2.38 -15.31 -4.52
N LEU A 35 -3.19 -14.34 -4.11
CA LEU A 35 -4.17 -13.65 -4.93
C LEU A 35 -3.76 -12.19 -5.11
N LEU A 36 -3.75 -11.69 -6.34
CA LEU A 36 -3.66 -10.28 -6.67
C LEU A 36 -5.04 -9.76 -7.09
N VAL A 37 -5.55 -8.78 -6.35
CA VAL A 37 -6.80 -8.09 -6.65
C VAL A 37 -6.47 -6.74 -7.29
N ASP A 38 -6.77 -6.59 -8.57
CA ASP A 38 -6.68 -5.32 -9.29
C ASP A 38 -7.93 -4.49 -8.99
N ALA A 39 -7.79 -3.53 -8.10
CA ALA A 39 -8.87 -2.63 -7.68
C ALA A 39 -8.88 -1.31 -8.47
N ASP A 40 -7.93 -1.11 -9.39
CA ASP A 40 -7.93 0.05 -10.28
C ASP A 40 -8.92 -0.18 -11.45
N PRO A 41 -9.86 0.76 -11.70
CA PRO A 41 -10.72 0.71 -12.88
C PRO A 41 -9.95 0.62 -14.22
N GLN A 42 -8.68 1.02 -14.25
CA GLN A 42 -7.83 0.87 -15.44
C GLN A 42 -7.33 -0.57 -15.67
N THR A 43 -7.50 -1.45 -14.69
CA THR A 43 -7.14 -2.88 -14.76
C THR A 43 -5.72 -3.17 -15.26
N SER A 44 -4.75 -2.42 -14.75
CA SER A 44 -3.37 -2.49 -15.21
C SER A 44 -2.69 -3.81 -14.86
N ALA A 45 -2.96 -4.37 -13.68
CA ALA A 45 -2.41 -5.66 -13.26
C ALA A 45 -3.02 -6.82 -14.05
N LEU A 46 -4.33 -6.75 -14.35
CA LEU A 46 -5.00 -7.75 -15.19
C LEU A 46 -4.46 -7.73 -16.63
N LYS A 47 -4.23 -6.53 -17.19
CA LYS A 47 -3.60 -6.38 -18.51
C LYS A 47 -2.20 -7.00 -18.53
N TRP A 48 -1.43 -6.82 -17.48
CA TRP A 48 -0.11 -7.42 -17.32
C TRP A 48 -0.16 -8.95 -17.39
N ARG A 49 -1.11 -9.57 -16.66
CA ARG A 49 -1.33 -11.02 -16.76
C ARG A 49 -1.64 -11.45 -18.20
N ASN A 50 -2.49 -10.73 -18.89
CA ASN A 50 -2.91 -11.08 -20.25
C ASN A 50 -1.78 -10.92 -21.30
N HIS A 51 -0.69 -10.24 -20.96
CA HIS A 51 0.50 -10.10 -21.82
C HIS A 51 1.64 -11.05 -21.40
N SER A 52 1.48 -11.83 -20.33
CA SER A 52 2.45 -12.86 -19.96
C SER A 52 2.27 -14.11 -20.83
N ASP A 53 3.35 -14.87 -21.00
CA ASP A 53 3.30 -16.15 -21.69
C ASP A 53 2.24 -17.05 -21.02
N ASP A 54 1.40 -17.69 -21.82
CA ASP A 54 0.30 -18.55 -21.40
C ASP A 54 -0.73 -17.87 -20.45
N ASN A 55 -0.79 -16.55 -20.39
CA ASN A 55 -1.62 -15.80 -19.43
C ASN A 55 -1.44 -16.25 -17.97
N ASN A 56 -0.26 -16.72 -17.61
CA ASN A 56 0.02 -17.32 -16.32
C ASN A 56 1.22 -16.63 -15.64
N LEU A 57 0.96 -15.89 -14.57
CA LEU A 57 2.00 -15.32 -13.70
C LEU A 57 2.39 -16.28 -12.56
N GLY A 58 1.77 -17.47 -12.50
CA GLY A 58 1.95 -18.43 -11.42
C GLY A 58 1.20 -18.08 -10.13
N PHE A 59 0.36 -17.05 -10.15
CA PHE A 59 -0.58 -16.66 -9.11
C PHE A 59 -1.87 -16.11 -9.73
N ASP A 60 -2.94 -16.14 -8.96
CA ASP A 60 -4.24 -15.69 -9.44
C ASP A 60 -4.33 -14.16 -9.47
N VAL A 61 -4.95 -13.62 -10.52
CA VAL A 61 -5.22 -12.18 -10.68
C VAL A 61 -6.68 -11.99 -11.03
N ILE A 62 -7.39 -11.17 -10.25
CA ILE A 62 -8.78 -10.80 -10.50
C ILE A 62 -8.91 -9.28 -10.57
N ALA A 63 -9.80 -8.77 -11.41
CA ALA A 63 -10.20 -7.37 -11.41
C ALA A 63 -11.44 -7.19 -10.52
N LEU A 64 -11.34 -6.30 -9.52
CA LEU A 64 -12.44 -5.98 -8.61
C LEU A 64 -12.38 -4.50 -8.20
N PRO A 65 -12.71 -3.55 -9.10
CA PRO A 65 -12.75 -2.13 -8.78
C PRO A 65 -14.03 -1.77 -8.00
N SER A 66 -14.11 -2.25 -6.76
CA SER A 66 -15.32 -2.18 -5.92
C SER A 66 -15.09 -1.30 -4.68
N GLN A 67 -16.08 -0.47 -4.34
CA GLN A 67 -16.12 0.27 -3.08
C GLN A 67 -16.48 -0.62 -1.87
N LEU A 68 -16.78 -1.89 -2.09
CA LEU A 68 -17.17 -2.87 -1.08
C LEU A 68 -16.09 -3.93 -0.83
N LEU A 69 -14.82 -3.65 -1.13
CA LEU A 69 -13.71 -4.59 -0.92
C LEU A 69 -13.65 -5.11 0.52
N ASN A 70 -13.90 -4.26 1.51
CA ASN A 70 -13.92 -4.68 2.92
C ASN A 70 -14.95 -5.76 3.23
N ARG A 71 -16.05 -5.83 2.46
CA ARG A 71 -17.07 -6.87 2.57
C ARG A 71 -16.70 -8.12 1.77
N ASP A 72 -16.17 -7.93 0.57
CA ASP A 72 -16.00 -9.01 -0.41
C ASP A 72 -14.67 -9.76 -0.22
N ILE A 73 -13.60 -9.06 0.16
CA ILE A 73 -12.25 -9.63 0.34
C ILE A 73 -12.20 -10.80 1.34
N PRO A 74 -12.88 -10.77 2.51
CA PRO A 74 -12.82 -11.91 3.43
C PRO A 74 -13.22 -13.25 2.81
N SER A 75 -14.25 -13.26 1.96
CA SER A 75 -14.70 -14.47 1.23
C SER A 75 -13.75 -14.84 0.10
N ILE A 76 -13.35 -13.86 -0.70
CA ILE A 76 -12.52 -14.07 -1.89
C ILE A 76 -11.11 -14.53 -1.51
N SER A 77 -10.57 -14.00 -0.42
CA SER A 77 -9.24 -14.32 0.06
C SER A 77 -9.15 -15.66 0.82
N ALA A 78 -10.26 -16.25 1.21
CA ALA A 78 -10.28 -17.46 2.04
C ALA A 78 -9.44 -18.64 1.52
N PRO A 79 -9.36 -18.91 0.19
CA PRO A 79 -8.54 -19.98 -0.36
C PRO A 79 -7.04 -19.66 -0.44
N TYR A 80 -6.60 -18.43 -0.10
CA TYR A 80 -5.25 -17.93 -0.26
C TYR A 80 -4.58 -17.66 1.09
N GLU A 81 -3.25 -17.66 1.11
CA GLU A 81 -2.46 -17.31 2.28
C GLU A 81 -2.17 -15.81 2.32
N VAL A 82 -1.95 -15.22 1.14
CA VAL A 82 -1.72 -13.78 0.98
C VAL A 82 -2.59 -13.23 -0.14
N THR A 83 -3.25 -12.12 0.14
CA THR A 83 -3.98 -11.34 -0.87
C THR A 83 -3.39 -9.95 -0.96
N ILE A 84 -3.02 -9.54 -2.17
CA ILE A 84 -2.51 -8.20 -2.46
C ILE A 84 -3.61 -7.43 -3.18
N ILE A 85 -3.89 -6.20 -2.75
CA ILE A 85 -4.87 -5.31 -3.38
C ILE A 85 -4.10 -4.15 -4.03
N ASP A 86 -4.09 -4.09 -5.36
CA ASP A 86 -3.55 -2.97 -6.13
C ASP A 86 -4.59 -1.85 -6.21
N CYS A 87 -4.38 -0.79 -5.43
CA CYS A 87 -5.34 0.31 -5.32
C CYS A 87 -5.20 1.32 -6.48
N PRO A 88 -6.30 1.98 -6.89
CA PRO A 88 -6.23 3.06 -7.87
C PRO A 88 -5.39 4.24 -7.36
N PRO A 89 -4.91 5.12 -8.24
CA PRO A 89 -4.42 6.43 -7.83
C PRO A 89 -5.57 7.24 -7.22
N GLY A 90 -5.26 8.14 -6.30
CA GLY A 90 -6.26 9.02 -5.69
C GLY A 90 -6.95 9.93 -6.70
N GLY A 91 -8.06 10.50 -6.28
CA GLY A 91 -8.81 11.47 -7.07
C GLY A 91 -8.06 12.77 -7.29
N THR A 92 -8.65 13.67 -8.05
CA THR A 92 -8.09 14.99 -8.33
C THR A 92 -8.01 15.81 -7.05
N PRO A 93 -6.88 16.48 -6.74
CA PRO A 93 -6.81 17.41 -5.62
C PRO A 93 -7.94 18.45 -5.70
N GLY A 94 -8.75 18.55 -4.65
CA GLY A 94 -9.95 19.41 -4.65
C GLY A 94 -11.19 18.79 -5.29
N GLY A 95 -11.11 17.52 -5.73
CA GLY A 95 -12.26 16.76 -6.22
C GLY A 95 -13.29 16.47 -5.14
N SER A 96 -14.46 15.99 -5.57
CA SER A 96 -15.57 15.68 -4.67
C SER A 96 -15.14 14.67 -3.60
N LYS A 97 -15.61 14.87 -2.34
CA LYS A 97 -15.46 13.90 -1.24
C LYS A 97 -16.05 12.52 -1.56
N THR A 98 -16.71 12.40 -2.71
CA THR A 98 -17.33 11.17 -3.23
C THR A 98 -16.53 10.53 -4.37
N ASP A 99 -15.23 10.85 -4.53
CA ASP A 99 -14.42 10.19 -5.56
C ASP A 99 -14.40 8.68 -5.32
N THR A 100 -14.88 7.96 -6.31
CA THR A 100 -14.99 6.49 -6.29
C THR A 100 -13.65 5.83 -5.99
N ARG A 101 -12.52 6.40 -6.45
CA ARG A 101 -11.16 5.85 -6.25
C ARG A 101 -10.73 5.93 -4.79
N ASP A 102 -11.01 7.05 -4.12
CA ASP A 102 -10.70 7.21 -2.70
C ASP A 102 -11.55 6.25 -1.85
N ASN A 103 -12.81 6.03 -2.23
CA ASN A 103 -13.68 5.06 -1.58
C ASN A 103 -13.19 3.61 -1.78
N ILE A 104 -12.71 3.25 -2.97
CA ILE A 104 -12.07 1.95 -3.24
C ILE A 104 -10.84 1.78 -2.35
N THR A 105 -9.95 2.77 -2.33
CA THR A 105 -8.74 2.74 -1.50
C THR A 105 -9.05 2.63 -0.01
N ARG A 106 -10.05 3.37 0.47
CA ARG A 106 -10.53 3.27 1.85
C ARG A 106 -11.06 1.87 2.14
N SER A 107 -11.90 1.32 1.27
CA SER A 107 -12.45 -0.03 1.43
C SER A 107 -11.35 -1.09 1.44
N ALA A 108 -10.32 -0.95 0.60
CA ALA A 108 -9.15 -1.82 0.62
C ALA A 108 -8.41 -1.76 1.97
N MET A 109 -8.21 -0.56 2.54
CA MET A 109 -7.57 -0.39 3.86
C MET A 109 -8.38 -1.00 5.00
N LEU A 110 -9.71 -0.96 4.91
CA LEU A 110 -10.58 -1.59 5.90
C LEU A 110 -10.48 -3.12 5.88
N ALA A 111 -10.15 -3.72 4.72
CA ALA A 111 -9.91 -5.16 4.58
C ALA A 111 -8.47 -5.57 4.93
N ALA A 112 -7.51 -4.65 4.87
CA ALA A 112 -6.09 -4.96 4.92
C ALA A 112 -5.54 -5.11 6.34
N ASN A 113 -4.50 -5.97 6.49
CA ASN A 113 -3.64 -6.02 7.67
C ASN A 113 -2.47 -5.02 7.55
N LEU A 114 -2.03 -4.77 6.32
CA LEU A 114 -0.92 -3.89 6.00
C LEU A 114 -1.25 -3.01 4.80
N VAL A 115 -0.99 -1.71 4.90
CA VAL A 115 -0.91 -0.84 3.73
C VAL A 115 0.54 -0.48 3.45
N ILE A 116 0.99 -0.69 2.22
CA ILE A 116 2.30 -0.27 1.72
C ILE A 116 2.09 0.96 0.83
N ILE A 117 2.83 2.02 1.13
CA ILE A 117 2.77 3.29 0.42
C ILE A 117 4.06 3.46 -0.38
N PRO A 118 4.08 3.16 -1.68
CA PRO A 118 5.25 3.36 -2.50
C PRO A 118 5.48 4.85 -2.73
N VAL A 119 6.71 5.31 -2.46
CA VAL A 119 7.15 6.70 -2.70
C VAL A 119 8.46 6.71 -3.47
N GLN A 120 8.64 7.69 -4.34
CA GLN A 120 9.96 7.96 -4.94
C GLN A 120 10.77 8.88 -4.02
N PRO A 121 12.11 8.86 -4.09
CA PRO A 121 12.98 9.64 -3.22
C PRO A 121 13.00 11.12 -3.65
N SER A 122 11.87 11.82 -3.54
CA SER A 122 11.74 13.24 -3.79
C SER A 122 10.79 13.88 -2.77
N ILE A 123 11.01 15.16 -2.44
CA ILE A 123 10.16 15.93 -1.51
C ILE A 123 8.73 15.93 -2.01
N VAL A 124 8.53 16.16 -3.31
CA VAL A 124 7.19 16.19 -3.93
C VAL A 124 6.45 14.87 -3.78
N ASP A 125 7.18 13.73 -3.82
CA ASP A 125 6.59 12.41 -3.61
C ASP A 125 6.24 12.15 -2.15
N PHE A 126 7.05 12.65 -1.22
CA PHE A 126 6.76 12.57 0.21
C PHE A 126 5.53 13.41 0.57
N ASP A 127 5.43 14.65 0.06
CA ASP A 127 4.26 15.49 0.25
C ASP A 127 2.99 14.84 -0.31
N ALA A 128 3.07 14.28 -1.51
CA ALA A 128 1.95 13.56 -2.11
C ALA A 128 1.54 12.33 -1.29
N ALA A 129 2.50 11.58 -0.74
CA ALA A 129 2.21 10.43 0.11
C ALA A 129 1.66 10.82 1.49
N ALA A 130 2.03 11.99 2.01
CA ALA A 130 1.49 12.50 3.27
C ALA A 130 -0.03 12.72 3.22
N THR A 131 -0.59 12.96 2.05
CA THR A 131 -2.05 13.07 1.86
C THR A 131 -2.78 11.76 2.18
N MET A 132 -2.07 10.60 2.21
CA MET A 132 -2.62 9.32 2.63
C MET A 132 -2.83 9.20 4.15
N ILE A 133 -2.12 10.02 4.96
CA ILE A 133 -2.12 9.88 6.42
C ILE A 133 -3.51 10.06 7.03
N PRO A 134 -4.31 11.08 6.67
CA PRO A 134 -5.67 11.20 7.18
C PRO A 134 -6.53 9.98 6.84
N LEU A 135 -6.41 9.44 5.63
CA LEU A 135 -7.17 8.27 5.19
C LEU A 135 -6.77 7.02 5.99
N ILE A 136 -5.47 6.81 6.21
CA ILE A 136 -4.95 5.70 7.02
C ILE A 136 -5.45 5.80 8.47
N ARG A 137 -5.38 7.00 9.07
CA ARG A 137 -5.86 7.23 10.44
C ARG A 137 -7.36 6.94 10.59
N GLN A 138 -8.17 7.43 9.66
CA GLN A 138 -9.60 7.13 9.65
C GLN A 138 -9.89 5.64 9.48
N SER A 139 -9.14 4.96 8.60
CA SER A 139 -9.29 3.52 8.39
C SER A 139 -8.84 2.72 9.61
N ALA A 140 -7.78 3.14 10.32
CA ALA A 140 -7.28 2.49 11.53
C ALA A 140 -8.27 2.56 12.70
N VAL A 141 -9.15 3.57 12.76
CA VAL A 141 -10.23 3.62 13.76
C VAL A 141 -11.21 2.45 13.58
N ALA A 142 -11.57 2.14 12.34
CA ALA A 142 -12.49 1.05 12.02
C ALA A 142 -11.79 -0.31 11.88
N ASN A 143 -10.49 -0.31 11.56
CA ASN A 143 -9.64 -1.49 11.47
C ASN A 143 -8.37 -1.33 12.33
N PRO A 144 -8.44 -1.59 13.66
CA PRO A 144 -7.30 -1.40 14.56
C PRO A 144 -6.09 -2.32 14.27
N LYS A 145 -6.25 -3.33 13.42
CA LYS A 145 -5.16 -4.23 13.00
C LYS A 145 -4.35 -3.67 11.82
N LEU A 146 -4.84 -2.59 11.18
CA LEU A 146 -4.18 -2.00 10.03
C LEU A 146 -2.82 -1.42 10.44
N GLN A 147 -1.77 -1.88 9.79
CA GLN A 147 -0.44 -1.30 9.84
C GLN A 147 -0.16 -0.53 8.57
N ALA A 148 0.69 0.50 8.64
CA ALA A 148 1.15 1.25 7.48
C ALA A 148 2.68 1.20 7.39
N ARG A 149 3.20 1.10 6.17
CA ARG A 149 4.64 1.16 5.87
C ARG A 149 4.87 1.95 4.60
N VAL A 150 5.92 2.74 4.60
CA VAL A 150 6.39 3.46 3.41
C VAL A 150 7.46 2.62 2.74
N LEU A 151 7.34 2.44 1.43
CA LEU A 151 8.31 1.76 0.59
C LEU A 151 8.96 2.76 -0.35
N ILE A 152 10.26 3.03 -0.17
CA ILE A 152 11.02 3.88 -1.08
C ILE A 152 11.29 3.09 -2.37
N ASN A 153 10.57 3.47 -3.42
CA ASN A 153 10.68 2.90 -4.76
C ASN A 153 11.64 3.72 -5.63
N ARG A 154 12.26 3.11 -6.63
CA ARG A 154 13.21 3.76 -7.56
C ARG A 154 14.34 4.51 -6.86
N LYS A 155 14.81 3.97 -5.75
CA LYS A 155 15.89 4.57 -4.98
C LYS A 155 17.20 4.49 -5.78
N PRO A 156 17.93 5.61 -5.94
CA PRO A 156 19.28 5.57 -6.48
C PRO A 156 20.19 4.66 -5.64
N PRO A 157 21.31 4.14 -6.20
CA PRO A 157 22.24 3.30 -5.46
C PRO A 157 22.61 3.93 -4.11
N THR A 158 22.75 3.10 -3.07
CA THR A 158 22.94 3.53 -1.66
C THR A 158 24.21 4.38 -1.43
N ARG A 159 25.15 4.35 -2.37
CA ARG A 159 26.38 5.17 -2.33
C ARG A 159 26.16 6.64 -2.69
N THR A 160 24.98 7.01 -3.19
CA THR A 160 24.68 8.40 -3.52
C THR A 160 24.16 9.14 -2.30
N ARG A 161 24.58 10.41 -2.15
CA ARG A 161 24.09 11.31 -1.10
C ARG A 161 22.55 11.41 -1.10
N LEU A 162 21.94 11.40 -2.28
CA LEU A 162 20.50 11.40 -2.47
C LEU A 162 19.82 10.13 -1.91
N GLY A 163 20.44 8.95 -2.06
CA GLY A 163 19.90 7.68 -1.53
C GLY A 163 19.92 7.61 0.00
N GLN A 164 20.90 8.27 0.65
CA GLN A 164 20.96 8.38 2.11
C GLN A 164 19.97 9.41 2.63
N GLN A 165 19.87 10.56 2.00
CA GLN A 165 18.92 11.63 2.35
C GLN A 165 17.47 11.19 2.18
N ALA A 166 17.14 10.42 1.14
CA ALA A 166 15.80 9.89 0.93
C ALA A 166 15.35 8.98 2.07
N ARG A 167 16.26 8.21 2.65
CA ARG A 167 15.94 7.30 3.76
C ARG A 167 15.75 8.06 5.07
N ALA A 168 16.60 9.04 5.33
CA ALA A 168 16.49 9.91 6.52
C ALA A 168 15.23 10.78 6.43
N GLY A 169 14.97 11.42 5.28
CA GLY A 169 13.79 12.23 5.06
C GLY A 169 12.48 11.45 5.14
N ALA A 170 12.44 10.21 4.61
CA ALA A 170 11.25 9.37 4.75
C ALA A 170 11.00 9.00 6.22
N ALA A 171 12.04 8.65 6.98
CA ALA A 171 11.90 8.33 8.41
C ALA A 171 11.41 9.57 9.18
N GLU A 172 12.03 10.73 8.98
CA GLU A 172 11.63 11.98 9.64
C GLU A 172 10.20 12.40 9.28
N TYR A 173 9.83 12.26 8.02
CA TYR A 173 8.51 12.70 7.51
C TYR A 173 7.36 11.79 7.93
N PHE A 174 7.59 10.47 7.96
CA PHE A 174 6.54 9.48 8.20
C PHE A 174 6.56 8.92 9.63
N ASP A 175 7.71 8.75 10.28
CA ASP A 175 7.76 8.26 11.65
C ASP A 175 7.12 9.25 12.63
N ALA A 176 7.33 10.54 12.44
CA ALA A 176 6.65 11.57 13.24
C ALA A 176 5.12 11.55 13.06
N GLN A 177 4.62 11.14 11.90
CA GLN A 177 3.20 11.23 11.57
C GLN A 177 2.44 9.89 11.68
N LEU A 178 3.10 8.75 11.45
CA LEU A 178 2.47 7.43 11.53
C LEU A 178 2.59 6.78 12.91
N LEU A 179 3.69 7.03 13.64
CA LEU A 179 3.92 6.45 14.98
C LEU A 179 3.10 7.12 16.08
N TYR A 180 2.70 8.38 15.93
CA TYR A 180 1.91 9.09 16.94
C TYR A 180 0.42 8.70 16.99
N GLY A 181 -0.06 7.84 16.09
CA GLY A 181 -1.44 7.34 16.08
C GLY A 181 -1.73 6.17 17.03
N HIS A 182 -0.70 5.52 17.61
CA HIS A 182 -0.86 4.27 18.37
C HIS A 182 -0.22 4.28 19.77
N SER A 183 0.17 5.41 20.31
CA SER A 183 0.73 5.48 21.66
C SER A 183 -0.26 6.01 22.69
N GLY A 184 -1.29 5.23 22.99
CA GLY A 184 -1.75 5.11 24.37
C GLY A 184 -0.79 4.20 25.11
N GLY A 185 0.34 4.69 25.65
CA GLY A 185 1.17 3.87 26.52
C GLY A 185 2.69 4.11 26.41
N GLN A 186 3.19 4.88 27.38
CA GLN A 186 4.58 4.85 27.91
C GLN A 186 5.73 5.36 27.05
N ARG A 187 5.98 6.66 27.20
CA ARG A 187 7.33 7.23 27.04
C ARG A 187 8.29 6.53 28.01
N ARG A 188 9.19 5.68 27.53
CA ARG A 188 10.42 5.37 28.26
C ARG A 188 11.40 6.51 28.05
N HIS A 189 11.46 7.41 29.02
CA HIS A 189 12.59 8.31 29.21
C HIS A 189 13.87 7.47 29.27
N ARG A 190 14.72 7.58 28.26
CA ARG A 190 16.15 7.31 28.46
C ARG A 190 16.75 8.56 29.11
N SER A 191 16.75 8.55 30.42
CA SER A 191 17.58 9.46 31.21
C SER A 191 19.04 9.19 30.87
N GLY A 192 19.75 10.26 30.50
CA GLY A 192 21.20 10.24 30.37
C GLY A 192 21.85 9.84 31.69
N ARG A 193 22.95 9.16 31.60
CA ARG A 193 24.00 9.18 32.62
C ARG A 193 25.26 9.64 31.95
N GLN A 194 25.85 10.56 32.64
CA GLN A 194 27.13 11.23 32.56
C GLN A 194 28.26 10.29 32.16
#